data_4a73376a4f445f3c1bee0109b6b6944d
#
_entry.id   4a73376a4f445f3c1bee0109b6b6944d
#
_cell.length_a   1.000
_cell.length_b   1.000
_cell.length_c   1.000
_cell.angle_alpha   90.00
_cell.angle_beta   90.00
_cell.angle_gamma   90.00
#
_symmetry.space_group_name_H-M   'P 1'
#
loop_
_entity.id
_entity.type
_entity.pdbx_description
1 polymer ?
#
loop_
_entity_poly.entity_id
_entity_poly.type
_entity_poly.pdbx_seq_one_letter_code
_entity_poly.pdbx_strand_id
1 'polypeptide(L)'
;IVIAMGVAAFNIILLRNAFEAVPKEIEEAATVDGANDFQIMSKIYVPMSKATVATVALFYGISRWNGYFWARQMISNSNEHPLQVFIRLQLEQYTDPEFMAGWNEVFASDSMIYALIVYSIVPILVIYPFIQKYFAKGVNVGGVKE
;
A
#
# COMPACT_ATOMS: atom_id res chain seq x y z
N ILE A 1 -9.65 -9.61 6.89
CA ILE A 1 -9.26 -8.94 5.60
C ILE A 1 -7.75 -8.86 5.46
N VAL A 2 -7.01 -8.40 6.48
CA VAL A 2 -5.55 -8.26 6.42
C VAL A 2 -4.86 -9.63 6.20
N ILE A 3 -5.29 -10.66 6.89
CA ILE A 3 -4.69 -12.01 6.80
C ILE A 3 -5.01 -12.67 5.45
N ALA A 4 -6.23 -12.56 4.95
CA ALA A 4 -6.67 -13.22 3.70
C ALA A 4 -5.89 -12.76 2.45
N MET A 5 -5.28 -11.56 2.48
CA MET A 5 -4.50 -11.00 1.38
C MET A 5 -3.07 -10.61 1.84
N GLY A 6 -2.62 -11.16 2.95
CA GLY A 6 -1.36 -10.78 3.60
C GLY A 6 -0.11 -11.19 2.84
N VAL A 7 -0.23 -12.15 1.92
CA VAL A 7 0.93 -12.73 1.23
C VAL A 7 0.84 -12.44 -0.26
N ALA A 8 1.77 -11.62 -0.77
CA ALA A 8 1.97 -11.40 -2.20
C ALA A 8 3.34 -11.97 -2.60
N ALA A 9 3.36 -12.95 -3.49
CA ALA A 9 4.59 -13.62 -3.93
C ALA A 9 5.64 -12.62 -4.45
N PHE A 10 5.20 -11.62 -5.19
CA PHE A 10 6.09 -10.55 -5.68
C PHE A 10 6.81 -9.81 -4.54
N ASN A 11 6.08 -9.45 -3.49
CA ASN A 11 6.65 -8.75 -2.34
C ASN A 11 7.66 -9.62 -1.57
N ILE A 12 7.39 -10.92 -1.48
CA ILE A 12 8.32 -11.88 -0.84
C ILE A 12 9.61 -11.98 -1.65
N ILE A 13 9.50 -12.14 -2.96
CA ILE A 13 10.67 -12.23 -3.86
C ILE A 13 11.50 -10.94 -3.77
N LEU A 14 10.84 -9.79 -3.75
CA LEU A 14 11.51 -8.50 -3.66
C LEU A 14 12.29 -8.35 -2.34
N LEU A 15 11.69 -8.73 -1.20
CA LEU A 15 12.37 -8.71 0.10
C LEU A 15 13.51 -9.74 0.16
N ARG A 16 13.27 -10.94 -0.35
CA ARG A 16 14.28 -11.98 -0.39
C ARG A 16 15.52 -11.53 -1.15
N ASN A 17 15.36 -10.98 -2.35
CA ASN A 17 16.48 -10.48 -3.16
C ASN A 17 17.24 -9.35 -2.43
N ALA A 18 16.53 -8.49 -1.72
CA ALA A 18 17.16 -7.42 -0.95
C ALA A 18 17.94 -7.95 0.27
N PHE A 19 17.47 -9.00 0.91
CA PHE A 19 18.18 -9.64 2.02
C PHE A 19 19.37 -10.47 1.53
N GLU A 20 19.24 -11.17 0.40
CA GLU A 20 20.36 -11.90 -0.23
C GLU A 20 21.50 -10.98 -0.70
N ALA A 21 21.21 -9.69 -0.94
CA ALA A 21 22.23 -8.68 -1.28
C ALA A 21 23.04 -8.20 -0.06
N VAL A 22 22.64 -8.53 1.15
CA VAL A 22 23.41 -8.21 2.37
C VAL A 22 24.63 -9.14 2.45
N PRO A 23 25.85 -8.62 2.68
CA PRO A 23 27.05 -9.45 2.82
C PRO A 23 26.92 -10.46 3.96
N LYS A 24 27.22 -11.73 3.68
CA LYS A 24 27.11 -12.82 4.67
C LYS A 24 28.08 -12.66 5.83
N GLU A 25 29.21 -12.01 5.60
CA GLU A 25 30.23 -11.73 6.62
C GLU A 25 29.68 -10.94 7.80
N ILE A 26 28.68 -10.05 7.54
CA ILE A 26 28.03 -9.28 8.60
C ILE A 26 27.12 -10.18 9.46
N GLU A 27 26.40 -11.12 8.81
CA GLU A 27 25.57 -12.10 9.50
C GLU A 27 26.42 -13.05 10.35
N GLU A 28 27.51 -13.57 9.76
CA GLU A 28 28.43 -14.47 10.44
C GLU A 28 29.09 -13.81 11.65
N ALA A 29 29.53 -12.56 11.52
CA ALA A 29 30.09 -11.79 12.62
C ALA A 29 29.07 -11.60 13.77
N ALA A 30 27.83 -11.24 13.44
CA ALA A 30 26.78 -11.08 14.43
C ALA A 30 26.44 -12.41 15.14
N THR A 31 26.50 -13.52 14.42
CA THR A 31 26.28 -14.86 14.98
C THR A 31 27.39 -15.23 15.96
N VAL A 32 28.63 -14.91 15.65
CA VAL A 32 29.79 -15.10 16.56
C VAL A 32 29.63 -14.23 17.81
N ASP A 33 29.07 -13.01 17.67
CA ASP A 33 28.77 -12.12 18.80
C ASP A 33 27.53 -12.58 19.62
N GLY A 34 26.92 -13.72 19.27
CA GLY A 34 25.80 -14.31 20.01
C GLY A 34 24.44 -13.70 19.68
N ALA A 35 24.28 -13.01 18.55
CA ALA A 35 22.99 -12.51 18.11
C ALA A 35 22.08 -13.67 17.68
N ASN A 36 20.81 -13.62 18.09
CA ASN A 36 19.80 -14.55 17.61
C ASN A 36 19.21 -14.09 16.26
N ASP A 37 18.50 -14.98 15.55
CA ASP A 37 17.93 -14.71 14.22
C ASP A 37 17.03 -13.47 14.20
N PHE A 38 16.25 -13.23 15.25
CA PHE A 38 15.41 -12.05 15.35
C PHE A 38 16.23 -10.75 15.47
N GLN A 39 17.34 -10.80 16.20
CA GLN A 39 18.28 -9.67 16.32
C GLN A 39 18.98 -9.41 14.99
N ILE A 40 19.42 -10.46 14.30
CA ILE A 40 20.04 -10.37 12.98
C ILE A 40 19.03 -9.74 11.99
N MET A 41 17.79 -10.24 11.95
CA MET A 41 16.76 -9.69 11.09
C MET A 41 16.48 -8.21 11.39
N SER A 42 16.22 -7.88 12.66
CA SER A 42 15.79 -6.53 13.06
C SER A 42 16.90 -5.48 13.04
N LYS A 43 18.16 -5.86 13.35
CA LYS A 43 19.27 -4.93 13.48
C LYS A 43 20.19 -4.88 12.25
N ILE A 44 20.16 -5.91 11.38
CA ILE A 44 21.02 -6.01 10.22
C ILE A 44 20.20 -5.99 8.93
N TYR A 45 19.39 -7.02 8.66
CA TYR A 45 18.69 -7.16 7.39
C TYR A 45 17.70 -6.02 7.11
N VAL A 46 16.81 -5.71 8.06
CA VAL A 46 15.80 -4.65 7.88
C VAL A 46 16.43 -3.27 7.71
N PRO A 47 17.41 -2.83 8.54
CA PRO A 47 18.05 -1.54 8.35
C PRO A 47 18.88 -1.43 7.07
N MET A 48 19.57 -2.50 6.66
CA MET A 48 20.36 -2.50 5.44
C MET A 48 19.48 -2.51 4.19
N SER A 49 18.31 -3.16 4.24
CA SER A 49 17.34 -3.24 3.16
C SER A 49 16.17 -2.25 3.30
N LYS A 50 16.33 -1.18 4.08
CA LYS A 50 15.24 -0.25 4.43
C LYS A 50 14.49 0.33 3.24
N ALA A 51 15.14 0.55 2.11
CA ALA A 51 14.50 1.07 0.90
C ALA A 51 13.50 0.06 0.32
N THR A 52 13.91 -1.21 0.21
CA THR A 52 13.02 -2.29 -0.26
C THR A 52 11.91 -2.58 0.74
N VAL A 53 12.20 -2.57 2.05
CA VAL A 53 11.18 -2.73 3.09
C VAL A 53 10.13 -1.62 3.01
N ALA A 54 10.55 -0.35 2.80
CA ALA A 54 9.63 0.77 2.62
C ALA A 54 8.79 0.62 1.33
N THR A 55 9.38 0.13 0.25
CA THR A 55 8.67 -0.15 -1.01
C THR A 55 7.59 -1.22 -0.83
N VAL A 56 7.92 -2.33 -0.18
CA VAL A 56 6.97 -3.41 0.11
C VAL A 56 5.86 -2.94 1.04
N ALA A 57 6.20 -2.16 2.07
CA ALA A 57 5.21 -1.56 2.96
C ALA A 57 4.24 -0.64 2.19
N LEU A 58 4.75 0.13 1.22
CA LEU A 58 3.92 0.96 0.34
C LEU A 58 2.99 0.11 -0.53
N PHE A 59 3.49 -0.95 -1.18
CA PHE A 59 2.66 -1.82 -2.00
C PHE A 59 1.52 -2.44 -1.19
N TYR A 60 1.78 -2.89 0.02
CA TYR A 60 0.74 -3.35 0.92
C TYR A 60 -0.22 -2.22 1.33
N GLY A 61 0.29 -1.04 1.63
CA GLY A 61 -0.53 0.14 1.97
C GLY A 61 -1.49 0.52 0.85
N ILE A 62 -1.00 0.65 -0.39
CA ILE A 62 -1.82 0.97 -1.57
C ILE A 62 -2.82 -0.15 -1.86
N SER A 63 -2.40 -1.42 -1.77
CA SER A 63 -3.29 -2.55 -1.95
C SER A 63 -4.45 -2.55 -0.94
N ARG A 64 -4.20 -2.18 0.32
CA ARG A 64 -5.23 -2.05 1.34
C ARG A 64 -6.10 -0.83 1.14
N TRP A 65 -5.52 0.29 0.75
CA TRP A 65 -6.28 1.49 0.44
C TRP A 65 -7.29 1.26 -0.69
N ASN A 66 -6.91 0.53 -1.74
CA ASN A 66 -7.76 0.22 -2.88
C ASN A 66 -8.66 -1.01 -2.67
N GLY A 67 -8.58 -1.69 -1.55
CA GLY A 67 -9.22 -2.97 -1.28
C GLY A 67 -10.72 -2.88 -0.94
N TYR A 68 -11.53 -2.17 -1.76
CA TYR A 68 -12.96 -1.98 -1.48
C TYR A 68 -13.76 -3.29 -1.53
N PHE A 69 -13.41 -4.21 -2.46
CA PHE A 69 -14.20 -5.43 -2.73
C PHE A 69 -14.35 -6.31 -1.48
N TRP A 70 -13.23 -6.67 -0.86
CA TRP A 70 -13.25 -7.50 0.33
C TRP A 70 -13.87 -6.80 1.54
N ALA A 71 -13.65 -5.51 1.67
CA ALA A 71 -14.25 -4.74 2.74
C ALA A 71 -15.78 -4.70 2.62
N ARG A 72 -16.31 -4.50 1.40
CA ARG A 72 -17.75 -4.55 1.12
C ARG A 72 -18.36 -5.91 1.43
N GLN A 73 -17.64 -7.01 1.13
CA GLN A 73 -18.14 -8.37 1.36
C GLN A 73 -18.12 -8.80 2.84
N MET A 74 -17.14 -8.33 3.60
CA MET A 74 -16.90 -8.82 4.97
C MET A 74 -17.49 -7.92 6.05
N ILE A 75 -17.72 -6.64 5.78
CA ILE A 75 -18.25 -5.68 6.74
C ILE A 75 -19.73 -5.47 6.46
N SER A 76 -20.59 -6.03 7.32
CA SER A 76 -22.06 -5.90 7.19
C SER A 76 -22.57 -4.55 7.67
N ASN A 77 -21.85 -3.87 8.57
CA ASN A 77 -22.25 -2.58 9.13
C ASN A 77 -21.76 -1.43 8.23
N SER A 78 -22.69 -0.73 7.59
CA SER A 78 -22.38 0.38 6.68
C SER A 78 -21.60 1.53 7.33
N ASN A 79 -21.77 1.74 8.64
CA ASN A 79 -21.05 2.80 9.36
C ASN A 79 -19.56 2.49 9.58
N GLU A 80 -19.15 1.25 9.37
CA GLU A 80 -17.76 0.80 9.52
C GLU A 80 -17.06 0.62 8.17
N HIS A 81 -17.71 0.97 7.07
CA HIS A 81 -17.13 0.84 5.75
C HIS A 81 -15.92 1.77 5.58
N PRO A 82 -14.78 1.27 5.05
CA PRO A 82 -13.67 2.10 4.65
C PRO A 82 -14.09 3.13 3.59
N LEU A 83 -13.34 4.24 3.54
CA LEU A 83 -13.60 5.35 2.62
C LEU A 83 -13.82 4.89 1.16
N GLN A 84 -13.03 3.94 0.66
CA GLN A 84 -13.14 3.45 -0.71
C GLN A 84 -14.46 2.70 -0.98
N VAL A 85 -15.01 2.00 0.01
CA VAL A 85 -16.34 1.38 -0.10
C VAL A 85 -17.42 2.46 -0.16
N PHE A 86 -17.33 3.45 0.73
CA PHE A 86 -18.27 4.57 0.75
C PHE A 86 -18.29 5.32 -0.59
N ILE A 87 -17.12 5.70 -1.10
CA ILE A 87 -17.00 6.40 -2.39
C ILE A 87 -17.58 5.55 -3.52
N ARG A 88 -17.31 4.24 -3.55
CA ARG A 88 -17.82 3.35 -4.58
C ARG A 88 -19.35 3.24 -4.54
N LEU A 89 -19.94 3.14 -3.36
CA LEU A 89 -21.38 3.12 -3.20
C LEU A 89 -22.04 4.43 -3.67
N GLN A 90 -21.41 5.57 -3.36
CA GLN A 90 -21.89 6.88 -3.84
C GLN A 90 -21.80 6.98 -5.37
N LEU A 91 -20.68 6.54 -5.97
CA LEU A 91 -20.54 6.51 -7.43
C LEU A 91 -21.60 5.62 -8.10
N GLU A 92 -21.86 4.43 -7.55
CA GLU A 92 -22.90 3.53 -8.05
C GLU A 92 -24.28 4.20 -7.97
N GLN A 93 -24.57 4.92 -6.88
CA GLN A 93 -25.83 5.65 -6.70
C GLN A 93 -25.99 6.80 -7.71
N TYR A 94 -24.95 7.60 -7.95
CA TYR A 94 -24.98 8.71 -8.91
C TYR A 94 -24.92 8.27 -10.38
N THR A 95 -24.64 7.01 -10.66
CA THR A 95 -24.69 6.42 -12.01
C THR A 95 -25.98 5.65 -12.28
N ASP A 96 -26.85 5.49 -11.27
CA ASP A 96 -28.12 4.80 -11.39
C ASP A 96 -29.17 5.71 -12.10
N PRO A 97 -29.73 5.31 -13.25
CA PRO A 97 -30.71 6.10 -13.98
C PRO A 97 -31.99 6.37 -13.18
N GLU A 98 -32.44 5.43 -12.33
CA GLU A 98 -33.65 5.60 -11.52
C GLU A 98 -33.42 6.66 -10.43
N PHE A 99 -32.25 6.66 -9.80
CA PHE A 99 -31.87 7.68 -8.83
C PHE A 99 -31.76 9.05 -9.49
N MET A 100 -31.16 9.12 -10.67
CA MET A 100 -30.97 10.36 -11.44
C MET A 100 -32.27 10.96 -11.97
N ALA A 101 -33.28 10.13 -12.30
CA ALA A 101 -34.59 10.60 -12.79
C ALA A 101 -35.35 11.44 -11.73
N GLY A 102 -35.02 11.27 -10.45
CA GLY A 102 -35.58 12.07 -9.34
C GLY A 102 -34.87 13.43 -9.12
N TRP A 103 -33.74 13.68 -9.79
CA TRP A 103 -32.96 14.90 -9.63
C TRP A 103 -33.10 15.78 -10.87
N ASN A 104 -33.68 16.98 -10.70
CA ASN A 104 -33.92 17.92 -11.79
C ASN A 104 -32.65 18.62 -12.34
N GLU A 105 -31.47 18.33 -11.83
CA GLU A 105 -30.21 18.99 -12.23
C GLU A 105 -29.13 17.97 -12.59
N VAL A 106 -29.02 17.65 -13.86
CA VAL A 106 -28.00 16.77 -14.45
C VAL A 106 -26.57 17.26 -14.16
N PHE A 107 -26.35 18.57 -13.98
CA PHE A 107 -25.06 19.16 -13.71
C PHE A 107 -24.49 18.86 -12.32
N ALA A 108 -25.35 18.53 -11.35
CA ALA A 108 -24.90 18.25 -9.97
C ALA A 108 -24.24 16.87 -9.85
N SER A 109 -24.67 15.89 -10.61
CA SER A 109 -24.17 14.50 -10.53
C SER A 109 -22.73 14.36 -11.01
N ASP A 110 -22.37 14.92 -12.16
CA ASP A 110 -21.00 14.84 -12.68
C ASP A 110 -20.02 15.57 -11.75
N SER A 111 -20.41 16.73 -11.25
CA SER A 111 -19.59 17.48 -10.29
C SER A 111 -19.36 16.70 -9.00
N MET A 112 -20.38 15.99 -8.50
CA MET A 112 -20.27 15.13 -7.32
C MET A 112 -19.34 13.93 -7.57
N ILE A 113 -19.46 13.29 -8.73
CA ILE A 113 -18.58 12.18 -9.12
C ILE A 113 -17.13 12.64 -9.14
N TYR A 114 -16.82 13.76 -9.78
CA TYR A 114 -15.45 14.30 -9.83
C TYR A 114 -14.94 14.71 -8.44
N ALA A 115 -15.79 15.32 -7.61
CA ALA A 115 -15.43 15.67 -6.25
C ALA A 115 -15.08 14.43 -5.41
N LEU A 116 -15.85 13.35 -5.50
CA LEU A 116 -15.58 12.09 -4.82
C LEU A 116 -14.26 11.45 -5.29
N ILE A 117 -13.99 11.47 -6.60
CA ILE A 117 -12.71 10.97 -7.15
C ILE A 117 -11.53 11.79 -6.58
N VAL A 118 -11.61 13.13 -6.63
CA VAL A 118 -10.56 13.99 -6.08
C VAL A 118 -10.37 13.72 -4.59
N TYR A 119 -11.45 13.64 -3.83
CA TYR A 119 -11.41 13.36 -2.39
C TYR A 119 -10.73 12.02 -2.08
N SER A 120 -10.93 11.00 -2.92
CA SER A 120 -10.29 9.68 -2.75
C SER A 120 -8.77 9.72 -2.94
N ILE A 121 -8.26 10.66 -3.76
CA ILE A 121 -6.83 10.76 -4.11
C ILE A 121 -6.06 11.60 -3.08
N VAL A 122 -6.71 12.58 -2.43
CA VAL A 122 -6.06 13.52 -1.50
C VAL A 122 -5.20 12.83 -0.43
N PRO A 123 -5.64 11.79 0.29
CA PRO A 123 -4.81 11.14 1.29
C PRO A 123 -3.52 10.54 0.71
N ILE A 124 -3.60 9.98 -0.49
CA ILE A 124 -2.42 9.43 -1.19
C ILE A 124 -1.46 10.54 -1.58
N LEU A 125 -1.98 11.66 -2.12
CA LEU A 125 -1.16 12.82 -2.50
C LEU A 125 -0.42 13.42 -1.30
N VAL A 126 -1.04 13.46 -0.12
CA VAL A 126 -0.41 13.95 1.11
C VAL A 126 0.71 13.01 1.57
N ILE A 127 0.53 11.70 1.44
CA ILE A 127 1.53 10.70 1.86
C ILE A 127 2.68 10.57 0.85
N TYR A 128 2.42 10.83 -0.44
CA TYR A 128 3.37 10.63 -1.53
C TYR A 128 4.74 11.28 -1.33
N PRO A 129 4.89 12.57 -0.91
CA PRO A 129 6.19 13.19 -0.72
C PRO A 129 7.05 12.50 0.35
N PHE A 130 6.40 11.94 1.39
CA PHE A 130 7.11 11.21 2.44
C PHE A 130 7.67 9.88 1.94
N ILE A 131 6.98 9.24 1.01
CA ILE A 131 7.38 7.95 0.44
C ILE A 131 8.43 8.16 -0.65
N GLN A 132 8.29 9.19 -1.48
CA GLN A 132 9.19 9.49 -2.60
C GLN A 132 10.66 9.56 -2.17
N LYS A 133 10.96 10.13 -0.99
CA LYS A 133 12.33 10.21 -0.47
C LYS A 133 13.00 8.85 -0.23
N TYR A 134 12.22 7.80 0.04
CA TYR A 134 12.75 6.44 0.22
C TYR A 134 12.99 5.76 -1.11
N PHE A 135 12.14 6.01 -2.12
CA PHE A 135 12.34 5.51 -3.49
C PHE A 135 13.59 6.08 -4.14
N ALA A 136 13.80 7.39 -4.05
CA ALA A 136 14.95 8.05 -4.65
C ALA A 136 16.29 7.51 -4.14
N LYS A 137 16.32 6.97 -2.91
CA LYS A 137 17.52 6.35 -2.32
C LYS A 137 17.68 4.86 -2.66
N GLY A 138 16.59 4.17 -3.03
CA GLY A 138 16.59 2.73 -3.28
C GLY A 138 16.93 2.34 -4.72
N VAL A 139 16.61 3.20 -5.69
CA VAL A 139 16.83 2.93 -7.12
C VAL A 139 18.32 2.93 -7.48
N ASN A 140 19.16 3.68 -6.75
CA ASN A 140 20.61 3.76 -7.02
C ASN A 140 21.41 2.53 -6.57
N VAL A 141 20.83 1.59 -5.82
CA VAL A 141 21.54 0.39 -5.33
C VAL A 141 21.47 -0.79 -6.32
N GLY A 142 20.54 -0.76 -7.27
CA GLY A 142 20.32 -1.85 -8.24
C GLY A 142 20.88 -1.61 -9.64
N GLY A 143 21.49 -0.46 -9.92
CA GLY A 143 21.70 0.01 -11.28
C GLY A 143 23.13 0.11 -11.80
N VAL A 144 24.18 -0.22 -11.05
CA VAL A 144 25.56 -0.20 -11.57
C VAL A 144 26.33 -1.39 -11.05
N LYS A 145 26.39 -2.45 -11.83
CA LYS A 145 27.59 -3.28 -11.97
C LYS A 145 28.10 -3.04 -13.40
N GLU A 146 29.00 -2.11 -13.55
CA GLU A 146 30.05 -2.19 -14.58
C GLU A 146 31.24 -2.92 -13.96
#